data_600daeb87e8fd8420dce60b6f13426f6
#
_entry.id   600daeb87e8fd8420dce60b6f13426f6
#
_cell.length_a   1.000
_cell.length_b   1.000
_cell.length_c   1.000
_cell.angle_alpha   90.00
_cell.angle_beta   90.00
_cell.angle_gamma   90.00
#
_symmetry.space_group_name_H-M   'P 1'
#
loop_
_entity.id
_entity.type
_entity.pdbx_description
1 polymer ?
#
loop_
_entity_poly.entity_id
_entity_poly.type
_entity_poly.pdbx_seq_one_letter_code
_entity_poly.pdbx_strand_id
1 'polypeptide(L)'
;MKNIISVENVSFAYNKENVLQDIIMYVDEGDFVGIVGCNGSGKSTLMKLLIGQLTPSKGKIKLFNEELSKSKDLNKIGYVPQISLSSNATFPATVEEIVMTNLYSKIGFMKFPKKEHKEKVKEVLKKVNMQDYSKRLIGNLSGGQQQRVMIAKALVSDPKVIILDEPTTGIDAASEKSLYALLNKLNKESKITIIIVSHDFKKISQYTNKIFVVENNKVSLLKNEV
;
A
#
# COMPACT_ATOMS: atom_id res chain seq x y z
N MET A 1 4.56 21.51 -6.57
CA MET A 1 4.32 20.25 -5.84
C MET A 1 5.53 19.35 -6.04
N LYS A 2 5.91 18.54 -5.07
CA LYS A 2 7.12 17.72 -5.17
C LYS A 2 6.70 16.29 -5.48
N ASN A 3 7.10 15.79 -6.66
CA ASN A 3 6.83 14.40 -7.04
C ASN A 3 7.49 13.44 -6.05
N ILE A 4 6.69 12.59 -5.40
CA ILE A 4 7.18 11.54 -4.51
C ILE A 4 7.49 10.26 -5.29
N ILE A 5 6.70 9.97 -6.35
CA ILE A 5 6.92 8.89 -7.30
C ILE A 5 6.83 9.45 -8.72
N SER A 6 7.80 9.11 -9.57
CA SER A 6 7.80 9.40 -11.00
C SER A 6 8.07 8.14 -11.79
N VAL A 7 7.17 7.83 -12.71
CA VAL A 7 7.28 6.74 -13.68
C VAL A 7 7.50 7.37 -15.04
N GLU A 8 8.67 7.15 -15.66
CA GLU A 8 9.13 7.84 -16.86
C GLU A 8 9.35 6.82 -18.00
N ASN A 9 8.42 6.79 -18.97
CA ASN A 9 8.44 5.92 -20.15
C ASN A 9 8.68 4.44 -19.82
N VAL A 10 8.02 3.94 -18.77
CA VAL A 10 8.22 2.58 -18.27
C VAL A 10 7.46 1.57 -19.13
N SER A 11 8.18 0.54 -19.57
CA SER A 11 7.57 -0.65 -20.20
C SER A 11 8.00 -1.91 -19.43
N PHE A 12 7.13 -2.91 -19.43
CA PHE A 12 7.40 -4.18 -18.79
C PHE A 12 6.72 -5.34 -19.53
N ALA A 13 7.43 -6.45 -19.68
CA ALA A 13 6.94 -7.68 -20.29
C ALA A 13 7.29 -8.89 -19.43
N TYR A 14 6.40 -9.87 -19.35
CA TYR A 14 6.73 -11.22 -18.91
C TYR A 14 7.08 -12.07 -20.15
N ASN A 15 8.26 -12.67 -20.17
CA ASN A 15 8.78 -13.55 -21.24
C ASN A 15 8.77 -12.96 -22.66
N LYS A 16 8.01 -12.23 -23.19
CA LYS A 16 7.89 -11.51 -24.47
C LYS A 16 6.48 -10.88 -24.60
N GLU A 17 5.62 -11.12 -23.62
CA GLU A 17 4.27 -10.56 -23.62
C GLU A 17 4.29 -9.20 -22.91
N ASN A 18 4.01 -8.15 -23.65
CA ASN A 18 3.95 -6.79 -23.12
C ASN A 18 2.74 -6.66 -22.19
N VAL A 19 2.98 -6.26 -20.94
CA VAL A 19 1.93 -6.00 -19.92
C VAL A 19 1.73 -4.51 -19.70
N LEU A 20 2.82 -3.74 -19.76
CA LEU A 20 2.79 -2.29 -19.64
C LEU A 20 3.71 -1.70 -20.70
N GLN A 21 3.26 -0.59 -21.34
CA GLN A 21 3.98 0.02 -22.45
C GLN A 21 3.96 1.55 -22.34
N ASP A 22 5.17 2.15 -22.33
CA ASP A 22 5.43 3.58 -22.34
C ASP A 22 4.64 4.36 -21.28
N ILE A 23 4.61 3.82 -20.05
CA ILE A 23 3.87 4.38 -18.93
C ILE A 23 4.53 5.66 -18.44
N ILE A 24 3.70 6.72 -18.31
CA ILE A 24 4.07 7.98 -17.65
C ILE A 24 3.08 8.22 -16.53
N MET A 25 3.58 8.35 -15.29
CA MET A 25 2.75 8.56 -14.11
C MET A 25 3.51 9.39 -13.07
N TYR A 26 2.85 10.38 -12.48
CA TYR A 26 3.41 11.23 -11.43
C TYR A 26 2.48 11.28 -10.23
N VAL A 27 3.04 11.02 -9.05
CA VAL A 27 2.36 11.11 -7.77
C VAL A 27 3.06 12.15 -6.91
N ASP A 28 2.31 13.12 -6.42
CA ASP A 28 2.81 14.17 -5.55
C ASP A 28 2.74 13.77 -4.07
N GLU A 29 3.55 14.40 -3.23
CA GLU A 29 3.51 14.20 -1.79
C GLU A 29 2.14 14.64 -1.23
N GLY A 30 1.50 13.75 -0.49
CA GLY A 30 0.17 13.97 0.08
C GLY A 30 -1.00 13.63 -0.84
N ASP A 31 -0.75 13.14 -2.06
CA ASP A 31 -1.83 12.64 -2.92
C ASP A 31 -2.53 11.41 -2.31
N PHE A 32 -3.81 11.30 -2.61
CA PHE A 32 -4.58 10.06 -2.45
C PHE A 32 -4.97 9.55 -3.84
N VAL A 33 -4.23 8.59 -4.35
CA VAL A 33 -4.30 8.10 -5.72
C VAL A 33 -5.08 6.80 -5.81
N GLY A 34 -5.99 6.72 -6.78
CA GLY A 34 -6.62 5.48 -7.23
C GLY A 34 -5.95 4.93 -8.47
N ILE A 35 -5.68 3.63 -8.50
CA ILE A 35 -5.30 2.89 -9.71
C ILE A 35 -6.41 1.90 -10.02
N VAL A 36 -7.10 2.08 -11.13
CA VAL A 36 -8.25 1.27 -11.52
C VAL A 36 -8.04 0.60 -12.88
N GLY A 37 -8.82 -0.44 -13.15
CA GLY A 37 -8.80 -1.19 -14.41
C GLY A 37 -9.38 -2.58 -14.24
N CYS A 38 -9.67 -3.26 -15.34
CA CYS A 38 -10.19 -4.63 -15.35
C CYS A 38 -9.17 -5.64 -14.78
N ASN A 39 -9.65 -6.83 -14.41
CA ASN A 39 -8.75 -7.91 -14.03
C ASN A 39 -7.86 -8.28 -15.22
N GLY A 40 -6.57 -8.51 -14.95
CA GLY A 40 -5.58 -8.77 -16.00
C GLY A 40 -5.03 -7.53 -16.73
N SER A 41 -5.50 -6.31 -16.44
CA SER A 41 -5.04 -5.09 -17.14
C SER A 41 -3.60 -4.66 -16.83
N GLY A 42 -2.91 -5.29 -15.87
CA GLY A 42 -1.54 -4.95 -15.48
C GLY A 42 -1.41 -4.15 -14.16
N LYS A 43 -2.50 -3.90 -13.42
CA LYS A 43 -2.47 -3.18 -12.14
C LYS A 43 -1.47 -3.77 -11.13
N SER A 44 -1.53 -5.08 -10.91
CA SER A 44 -0.62 -5.76 -9.97
C SER A 44 0.84 -5.74 -10.46
N THR A 45 1.06 -5.73 -11.77
CA THR A 45 2.40 -5.56 -12.38
C THR A 45 2.92 -4.14 -12.13
N LEU A 46 2.08 -3.12 -12.38
CA LEU A 46 2.43 -1.73 -12.09
C LEU A 46 2.78 -1.56 -10.60
N MET A 47 1.97 -2.12 -9.70
CA MET A 47 2.27 -2.09 -8.27
C MET A 47 3.62 -2.73 -7.93
N LYS A 48 3.89 -3.94 -8.43
CA LYS A 48 5.18 -4.63 -8.19
C LYS A 48 6.37 -3.82 -8.69
N LEU A 49 6.20 -3.07 -9.78
CA LEU A 49 7.19 -2.12 -10.26
C LEU A 49 7.37 -0.94 -9.30
N LEU A 50 6.27 -0.34 -8.81
CA LEU A 50 6.30 0.80 -7.88
C LEU A 50 6.96 0.46 -6.53
N ILE A 51 6.82 -0.79 -6.05
CA ILE A 51 7.45 -1.25 -4.79
C ILE A 51 8.84 -1.88 -5.01
N GLY A 52 9.36 -1.89 -6.24
CA GLY A 52 10.70 -2.41 -6.57
C GLY A 52 10.82 -3.94 -6.57
N GLN A 53 9.70 -4.68 -6.61
CA GLN A 53 9.71 -6.14 -6.76
C GLN A 53 9.97 -6.59 -8.20
N LEU A 54 9.71 -5.72 -9.17
CA LEU A 54 10.02 -5.92 -10.57
C LEU A 54 10.87 -4.76 -11.07
N THR A 55 11.75 -5.05 -12.03
CA THR A 55 12.55 -4.04 -12.71
C THR A 55 11.94 -3.79 -14.09
N PRO A 56 11.73 -2.52 -14.49
CA PRO A 56 11.19 -2.21 -15.80
C PRO A 56 12.14 -2.68 -16.92
N SER A 57 11.57 -3.12 -18.05
CA SER A 57 12.35 -3.50 -19.25
C SER A 57 12.89 -2.25 -19.98
N LYS A 58 12.15 -1.12 -19.89
CA LYS A 58 12.51 0.19 -20.43
C LYS A 58 12.03 1.28 -19.47
N GLY A 59 12.65 2.46 -19.58
CA GLY A 59 12.30 3.61 -18.74
C GLY A 59 12.85 3.49 -17.33
N LYS A 60 12.38 4.34 -16.42
CA LYS A 60 12.83 4.37 -15.03
C LYS A 60 11.72 4.81 -14.10
N ILE A 61 11.81 4.31 -12.86
CA ILE A 61 10.95 4.72 -11.76
C ILE A 61 11.81 5.42 -10.74
N LYS A 62 11.37 6.58 -10.26
CA LYS A 62 12.04 7.35 -9.21
C LYS A 62 11.15 7.42 -7.98
N LEU A 63 11.79 7.30 -6.81
CA LEU A 63 11.21 7.55 -5.51
C LEU A 63 12.01 8.69 -4.86
N PHE A 64 11.34 9.78 -4.44
CA PHE A 64 11.99 11.00 -3.90
C PHE A 64 13.11 11.55 -4.81
N ASN A 65 12.91 11.55 -6.12
CA ASN A 65 13.88 11.93 -7.17
C ASN A 65 15.09 11.00 -7.34
N GLU A 66 15.21 9.92 -6.58
CA GLU A 66 16.22 8.88 -6.79
C GLU A 66 15.64 7.71 -7.58
N GLU A 67 16.43 7.12 -8.46
CA GLU A 67 16.03 5.92 -9.19
C GLU A 67 15.73 4.77 -8.21
N LEU A 68 14.56 4.15 -8.33
CA LEU A 68 14.04 3.16 -7.38
C LEU A 68 15.01 1.98 -7.18
N SER A 69 15.69 1.55 -8.25
CA SER A 69 16.69 0.46 -8.22
C SER A 69 17.91 0.79 -7.36
N LYS A 70 18.20 2.06 -7.12
CA LYS A 70 19.34 2.55 -6.34
C LYS A 70 18.93 3.16 -5.01
N SER A 71 17.63 3.34 -4.80
CA SER A 71 17.11 4.08 -3.64
C SER A 71 17.29 3.29 -2.35
N LYS A 72 17.84 3.94 -1.33
CA LYS A 72 17.88 3.44 0.05
C LYS A 72 16.56 3.69 0.78
N ASP A 73 15.62 4.37 0.14
CA ASP A 73 14.37 4.84 0.73
C ASP A 73 13.17 3.90 0.48
N LEU A 74 13.40 2.66 0.00
CA LEU A 74 12.35 1.65 -0.17
C LEU A 74 11.61 1.36 1.14
N ASN A 75 12.27 1.51 2.28
CA ASN A 75 11.65 1.38 3.60
C ASN A 75 10.63 2.49 3.92
N LYS A 76 10.60 3.57 3.13
CA LYS A 76 9.58 4.62 3.21
C LYS A 76 8.31 4.31 2.44
N ILE A 77 8.27 3.16 1.73
CA ILE A 77 7.06 2.61 1.12
C ILE A 77 6.49 1.53 2.04
N GLY A 78 5.27 1.74 2.53
CA GLY A 78 4.47 0.71 3.17
C GLY A 78 3.64 -0.02 2.12
N TYR A 79 3.71 -1.34 2.07
CA TYR A 79 2.89 -2.14 1.16
C TYR A 79 1.90 -3.02 1.94
N VAL A 80 0.66 -2.97 1.53
CA VAL A 80 -0.43 -3.79 2.07
C VAL A 80 -0.96 -4.66 0.93
N PRO A 81 -0.59 -5.95 0.89
CA PRO A 81 -1.04 -6.87 -0.15
C PRO A 81 -2.51 -7.21 0.00
N GLN A 82 -3.11 -7.69 -1.08
CA GLN A 82 -4.44 -8.31 -1.02
C GLN A 82 -4.42 -9.49 -0.05
N ILE A 83 -5.29 -9.46 0.96
CA ILE A 83 -5.37 -10.50 1.98
C ILE A 83 -6.28 -11.61 1.48
N SER A 84 -5.73 -12.82 1.36
CA SER A 84 -6.55 -14.02 1.28
C SER A 84 -6.97 -14.40 2.70
N LEU A 85 -8.22 -14.16 3.06
CA LEU A 85 -8.76 -14.41 4.42
C LEU A 85 -8.52 -15.85 4.91
N SER A 86 -8.44 -16.82 3.98
CA SER A 86 -8.17 -18.22 4.28
C SER A 86 -6.75 -18.50 4.75
N SER A 87 -5.77 -17.71 4.36
CA SER A 87 -4.35 -17.95 4.71
C SER A 87 -3.99 -17.49 6.12
N ASN A 88 -4.78 -16.63 6.74
CA ASN A 88 -4.52 -16.11 8.09
C ASN A 88 -5.23 -16.88 9.21
N ALA A 89 -6.22 -17.72 8.88
CA ALA A 89 -7.05 -18.42 9.88
C ALA A 89 -6.27 -19.37 10.80
N THR A 90 -5.14 -19.89 10.33
CA THR A 90 -4.29 -20.85 11.07
C THR A 90 -2.96 -20.27 11.54
N PHE A 91 -2.67 -19.01 11.25
CA PHE A 91 -1.38 -18.41 11.62
C PHE A 91 -1.33 -18.06 13.12
N PRO A 92 -0.46 -18.72 13.93
CA PRO A 92 -0.49 -18.62 15.39
C PRO A 92 0.30 -17.39 15.91
N ALA A 93 0.02 -16.21 15.36
CA ALA A 93 0.64 -14.97 15.83
C ALA A 93 -0.40 -13.96 16.30
N THR A 94 -0.03 -13.21 17.32
CA THR A 94 -0.83 -12.09 17.84
C THR A 94 -0.73 -10.86 16.93
N VAL A 95 -1.69 -9.96 17.07
CA VAL A 95 -1.72 -8.69 16.35
C VAL A 95 -0.42 -7.90 16.54
N GLU A 96 0.07 -7.78 17.78
CA GLU A 96 1.30 -7.03 18.05
C GLU A 96 2.55 -7.68 17.44
N GLU A 97 2.60 -9.02 17.41
CA GLU A 97 3.70 -9.75 16.76
C GLU A 97 3.71 -9.51 15.25
N ILE A 98 2.54 -9.56 14.59
CA ILE A 98 2.40 -9.25 13.17
C ILE A 98 2.90 -7.83 12.85
N VAL A 99 2.49 -6.84 13.64
CA VAL A 99 2.92 -5.46 13.43
C VAL A 99 4.43 -5.31 13.70
N MET A 100 4.95 -5.99 14.74
CA MET A 100 6.36 -5.97 15.10
C MET A 100 7.27 -6.50 13.98
N THR A 101 6.79 -7.44 13.14
CA THR A 101 7.62 -8.01 12.05
C THR A 101 8.20 -6.94 11.13
N ASN A 102 7.51 -5.83 10.91
CA ASN A 102 7.98 -4.77 10.03
C ASN A 102 9.07 -3.87 10.67
N LEU A 103 9.39 -4.09 11.94
CA LEU A 103 10.50 -3.42 12.64
C LEU A 103 11.80 -4.25 12.69
N TYR A 104 11.79 -5.48 12.20
CA TYR A 104 12.99 -6.33 12.31
C TYR A 104 14.23 -5.74 11.65
N SER A 105 14.09 -5.02 10.54
CA SER A 105 15.21 -4.31 9.91
C SER A 105 15.82 -3.22 10.81
N LYS A 106 14.99 -2.58 11.65
CA LYS A 106 15.43 -1.56 12.63
C LYS A 106 15.97 -2.19 13.93
N ILE A 107 15.40 -3.34 14.34
CA ILE A 107 15.84 -4.08 15.52
C ILE A 107 17.23 -4.68 15.30
N GLY A 108 17.48 -5.20 14.09
CA GLY A 108 18.74 -5.82 13.69
C GLY A 108 18.77 -7.34 13.93
N PHE A 109 19.70 -7.99 13.24
CA PHE A 109 19.85 -9.46 13.28
C PHE A 109 20.21 -9.95 14.69
N MET A 110 19.53 -11.01 15.15
CA MET A 110 19.69 -11.63 16.48
C MET A 110 19.48 -10.70 17.68
N LYS A 111 18.75 -9.58 17.50
CA LYS A 111 18.42 -8.69 18.62
C LYS A 111 16.93 -8.80 18.97
N PHE A 112 16.62 -8.59 20.26
CA PHE A 112 15.25 -8.60 20.76
C PHE A 112 14.60 -7.21 20.67
N PRO A 113 13.25 -7.13 20.49
CA PRO A 113 12.52 -5.89 20.55
C PRO A 113 12.71 -5.16 21.88
N LYS A 114 13.15 -3.90 21.82
CA LYS A 114 13.27 -3.01 22.99
C LYS A 114 11.91 -2.38 23.34
N LYS A 115 11.86 -1.67 24.48
CA LYS A 115 10.66 -0.93 24.93
C LYS A 115 10.16 0.04 23.85
N GLU A 116 11.06 0.77 23.20
CA GLU A 116 10.74 1.73 22.14
C GLU A 116 9.96 1.09 20.96
N HIS A 117 10.34 -0.14 20.56
CA HIS A 117 9.64 -0.86 19.48
C HIS A 117 8.23 -1.27 19.92
N LYS A 118 8.06 -1.71 21.17
CA LYS A 118 6.75 -2.07 21.74
C LYS A 118 5.82 -0.85 21.83
N GLU A 119 6.35 0.30 22.26
CA GLU A 119 5.57 1.55 22.31
C GLU A 119 5.16 2.00 20.90
N LYS A 120 6.06 1.88 19.91
CA LYS A 120 5.74 2.18 18.51
C LYS A 120 4.60 1.30 17.97
N VAL A 121 4.61 0.00 18.28
CA VAL A 121 3.52 -0.92 17.92
C VAL A 121 2.21 -0.48 18.56
N LYS A 122 2.20 -0.13 19.86
CA LYS A 122 0.99 0.37 20.54
C LYS A 122 0.47 1.64 19.88
N GLU A 123 1.36 2.58 19.55
CA GLU A 123 0.99 3.83 18.89
C GLU A 123 0.27 3.59 17.55
N VAL A 124 0.83 2.74 16.68
CA VAL A 124 0.21 2.47 15.38
C VAL A 124 -1.07 1.67 15.50
N LEU A 125 -1.17 0.73 16.45
CA LEU A 125 -2.40 0.01 16.74
C LEU A 125 -3.52 0.96 17.18
N LYS A 126 -3.20 1.98 17.98
CA LYS A 126 -4.14 3.04 18.36
C LYS A 126 -4.59 3.86 17.14
N LYS A 127 -3.68 4.20 16.22
CA LYS A 127 -4.02 4.93 14.98
C LYS A 127 -5.04 4.21 14.11
N VAL A 128 -5.03 2.87 14.12
CA VAL A 128 -5.96 2.04 13.34
C VAL A 128 -7.13 1.50 14.18
N ASN A 129 -7.30 1.92 15.43
CA ASN A 129 -8.32 1.46 16.40
C ASN A 129 -8.27 -0.06 16.65
N MET A 130 -7.06 -0.61 16.83
CA MET A 130 -6.82 -2.03 17.10
C MET A 130 -6.07 -2.29 18.42
N GLN A 131 -5.91 -1.29 19.29
CA GLN A 131 -5.13 -1.40 20.54
C GLN A 131 -5.68 -2.49 21.49
N ASP A 132 -6.99 -2.66 21.56
CA ASP A 132 -7.65 -3.63 22.47
C ASP A 132 -7.52 -5.08 21.97
N TYR A 133 -7.06 -5.25 20.73
CA TYR A 133 -6.87 -6.55 20.09
C TYR A 133 -5.40 -6.97 20.05
N SER A 134 -4.47 -6.20 20.62
CA SER A 134 -3.01 -6.39 20.49
C SER A 134 -2.54 -7.81 20.81
N LYS A 135 -3.13 -8.46 21.80
CA LYS A 135 -2.81 -9.84 22.25
C LYS A 135 -3.66 -10.92 21.58
N ARG A 136 -4.65 -10.56 20.75
CA ARG A 136 -5.50 -11.53 20.06
C ARG A 136 -4.77 -12.11 18.86
N LEU A 137 -4.99 -13.41 18.59
CA LEU A 137 -4.48 -14.05 17.38
C LEU A 137 -5.11 -13.42 16.12
N ILE A 138 -4.32 -13.23 15.08
CA ILE A 138 -4.79 -12.60 13.82
C ILE A 138 -5.94 -13.38 13.17
N GLY A 139 -5.92 -14.72 13.27
CA GLY A 139 -6.97 -15.58 12.73
C GLY A 139 -8.34 -15.42 13.43
N ASN A 140 -8.38 -14.87 14.65
CA ASN A 140 -9.61 -14.64 15.42
C ASN A 140 -10.23 -13.25 15.17
N LEU A 141 -9.76 -12.53 14.15
CA LEU A 141 -10.24 -11.21 13.77
C LEU A 141 -11.15 -11.29 12.55
N SER A 142 -12.12 -10.35 12.45
CA SER A 142 -12.88 -10.16 11.22
C SER A 142 -11.97 -9.68 10.08
N GLY A 143 -12.39 -9.85 8.81
CA GLY A 143 -11.62 -9.40 7.64
C GLY A 143 -11.25 -7.91 7.70
N GLY A 144 -12.19 -7.05 8.09
CA GLY A 144 -11.92 -5.62 8.25
C GLY A 144 -10.93 -5.32 9.39
N GLN A 145 -10.95 -6.10 10.48
CA GLN A 145 -9.97 -5.99 11.56
C GLN A 145 -8.58 -6.46 11.10
N GLN A 146 -8.49 -7.58 10.38
CA GLN A 146 -7.23 -8.06 9.80
C GLN A 146 -6.63 -7.02 8.87
N GLN A 147 -7.47 -6.39 8.01
CA GLN A 147 -7.03 -5.33 7.11
C GLN A 147 -6.42 -4.13 7.87
N ARG A 148 -7.05 -3.71 8.98
CA ARG A 148 -6.51 -2.65 9.85
C ARG A 148 -5.16 -3.05 10.46
N VAL A 149 -4.98 -4.30 10.86
CA VAL A 149 -3.70 -4.81 11.38
C VAL A 149 -2.62 -4.76 10.30
N MET A 150 -2.95 -5.10 9.04
CA MET A 150 -1.97 -5.01 7.94
C MET A 150 -1.59 -3.56 7.61
N ILE A 151 -2.54 -2.62 7.74
CA ILE A 151 -2.22 -1.18 7.64
C ILE A 151 -1.32 -0.74 8.81
N ALA A 152 -1.60 -1.17 10.05
CA ALA A 152 -0.72 -0.90 11.20
C ALA A 152 0.70 -1.44 10.98
N LYS A 153 0.81 -2.66 10.42
CA LYS A 153 2.08 -3.26 10.04
C LYS A 153 2.85 -2.39 9.03
N ALA A 154 2.16 -1.84 8.03
CA ALA A 154 2.78 -0.92 7.08
C ALA A 154 3.19 0.41 7.74
N LEU A 155 2.35 0.95 8.64
CA LEU A 155 2.56 2.23 9.32
C LEU A 155 3.73 2.22 10.31
N VAL A 156 4.05 1.08 10.92
CA VAL A 156 5.05 1.00 12.02
C VAL A 156 6.46 1.40 11.59
N SER A 157 6.75 1.32 10.29
CA SER A 157 8.03 1.74 9.69
C SER A 157 8.12 3.24 9.41
N ASP A 158 7.08 4.03 9.70
CA ASP A 158 6.95 5.45 9.37
C ASP A 158 7.02 5.74 7.86
N PRO A 159 6.19 5.08 7.04
CA PRO A 159 6.23 5.26 5.60
C PRO A 159 5.79 6.68 5.19
N LYS A 160 6.33 7.15 4.06
CA LYS A 160 5.85 8.36 3.37
C LYS A 160 4.79 8.05 2.31
N VAL A 161 4.83 6.83 1.81
CA VAL A 161 3.86 6.30 0.83
C VAL A 161 3.30 4.99 1.35
N ILE A 162 1.99 4.79 1.26
CA ILE A 162 1.34 3.49 1.49
C ILE A 162 0.66 3.07 0.19
N ILE A 163 0.98 1.86 -0.27
CA ILE A 163 0.36 1.23 -1.43
C ILE A 163 -0.50 0.07 -0.94
N LEU A 164 -1.80 0.08 -1.28
CA LEU A 164 -2.76 -0.95 -0.88
C LEU A 164 -3.30 -1.65 -2.13
N ASP A 165 -3.21 -2.98 -2.15
CA ASP A 165 -3.74 -3.82 -3.22
C ASP A 165 -5.10 -4.37 -2.85
N GLU A 166 -6.14 -3.90 -3.50
CA GLU A 166 -7.54 -4.30 -3.29
C GLU A 166 -7.93 -4.47 -1.82
N PRO A 167 -7.73 -3.44 -0.97
CA PRO A 167 -7.83 -3.58 0.49
C PRO A 167 -9.26 -3.80 1.00
N THR A 168 -10.27 -3.70 0.14
CA THR A 168 -11.69 -3.87 0.51
C THR A 168 -12.26 -5.21 0.05
N THR A 169 -11.46 -6.05 -0.61
CA THR A 169 -11.93 -7.37 -1.06
C THR A 169 -12.24 -8.26 0.13
N GLY A 170 -13.46 -8.80 0.17
CA GLY A 170 -13.89 -9.76 1.19
C GLY A 170 -14.25 -9.15 2.55
N ILE A 171 -14.41 -7.83 2.64
CA ILE A 171 -14.93 -7.16 3.85
C ILE A 171 -16.35 -6.63 3.61
N ASP A 172 -17.12 -6.49 4.70
CA ASP A 172 -18.48 -5.93 4.65
C ASP A 172 -18.49 -4.42 4.37
N ALA A 173 -19.64 -3.90 3.93
CA ALA A 173 -19.78 -2.48 3.54
C ALA A 173 -19.50 -1.49 4.69
N ALA A 174 -19.83 -1.83 5.95
CA ALA A 174 -19.57 -0.96 7.09
C ALA A 174 -18.06 -0.91 7.39
N SER A 175 -17.38 -2.05 7.35
CA SER A 175 -15.91 -2.15 7.48
C SER A 175 -15.20 -1.43 6.35
N GLU A 176 -15.69 -1.53 5.11
CA GLU A 176 -15.15 -0.81 3.96
C GLU A 176 -15.22 0.71 4.14
N LYS A 177 -16.40 1.25 4.47
CA LYS A 177 -16.57 2.69 4.74
C LYS A 177 -15.63 3.18 5.85
N SER A 178 -15.52 2.39 6.92
CA SER A 178 -14.63 2.68 8.05
C SER A 178 -13.14 2.63 7.67
N LEU A 179 -12.76 1.75 6.72
CA LEU A 179 -11.41 1.68 6.18
C LEU A 179 -11.06 2.92 5.36
N TYR A 180 -11.93 3.34 4.43
CA TYR A 180 -11.70 4.58 3.66
C TYR A 180 -11.63 5.82 4.56
N ALA A 181 -12.46 5.90 5.61
CA ALA A 181 -12.37 6.98 6.60
C ALA A 181 -11.00 7.00 7.31
N LEU A 182 -10.47 5.82 7.68
CA LEU A 182 -9.14 5.69 8.26
C LEU A 182 -8.05 6.14 7.27
N LEU A 183 -8.09 5.68 6.02
CA LEU A 183 -7.12 6.06 5.00
C LEU A 183 -7.14 7.57 4.74
N ASN A 184 -8.33 8.17 4.63
CA ASN A 184 -8.48 9.61 4.46
C ASN A 184 -7.89 10.39 5.65
N LYS A 185 -8.11 9.92 6.89
CA LYS A 185 -7.50 10.49 8.08
C LYS A 185 -5.97 10.42 8.03
N LEU A 186 -5.40 9.27 7.69
CA LEU A 186 -3.95 9.09 7.55
C LEU A 186 -3.36 10.02 6.48
N ASN A 187 -4.05 10.17 5.34
CA ASN A 187 -3.64 11.08 4.28
C ASN A 187 -3.66 12.55 4.74
N LYS A 188 -4.78 13.01 5.31
CA LYS A 188 -4.97 14.43 5.67
C LYS A 188 -4.17 14.85 6.90
N GLU A 189 -4.20 14.06 7.97
CA GLU A 189 -3.58 14.42 9.24
C GLU A 189 -2.09 14.04 9.31
N SER A 190 -1.71 12.87 8.78
CA SER A 190 -0.32 12.38 8.82
C SER A 190 0.47 12.70 7.55
N LYS A 191 -0.15 13.33 6.54
CA LYS A 191 0.46 13.68 5.25
C LYS A 191 1.08 12.49 4.52
N ILE A 192 0.54 11.29 4.73
CA ILE A 192 0.98 10.09 4.06
C ILE A 192 0.37 10.06 2.66
N THR A 193 1.20 9.89 1.63
CA THR A 193 0.72 9.65 0.27
C THR A 193 0.11 8.25 0.19
N ILE A 194 -1.10 8.13 -0.34
CA ILE A 194 -1.81 6.86 -0.43
C ILE A 194 -2.03 6.49 -1.89
N ILE A 195 -1.69 5.26 -2.25
CA ILE A 195 -2.02 4.67 -3.54
C ILE A 195 -2.88 3.44 -3.28
N ILE A 196 -4.09 3.41 -3.82
CA ILE A 196 -5.01 2.29 -3.68
C ILE A 196 -5.32 1.68 -5.04
N VAL A 197 -5.15 0.38 -5.16
CA VAL A 197 -5.56 -0.37 -6.35
C VAL A 197 -6.93 -0.97 -6.10
N SER A 198 -7.84 -0.80 -7.04
CA SER A 198 -9.18 -1.38 -6.99
C SER A 198 -9.75 -1.56 -8.39
N HIS A 199 -10.77 -2.41 -8.48
CA HIS A 199 -11.61 -2.53 -9.68
C HIS A 199 -12.90 -1.68 -9.60
N ASP A 200 -13.20 -1.08 -8.42
CA ASP A 200 -14.41 -0.26 -8.21
C ASP A 200 -14.11 1.25 -8.34
N PHE A 201 -14.22 1.73 -9.58
CA PHE A 201 -14.01 3.13 -9.90
C PHE A 201 -14.95 4.07 -9.11
N LYS A 202 -16.26 3.71 -9.00
CA LYS A 202 -17.26 4.58 -8.37
C LYS A 202 -16.95 4.86 -6.90
N LYS A 203 -16.44 3.86 -6.19
CA LYS A 203 -16.07 4.01 -4.78
C LYS A 203 -14.78 4.81 -4.62
N ILE A 204 -13.75 4.47 -5.39
CA ILE A 204 -12.45 5.14 -5.30
C ILE A 204 -12.55 6.63 -5.63
N SER A 205 -13.32 7.01 -6.63
CA SER A 205 -13.46 8.42 -7.07
C SER A 205 -13.95 9.37 -5.97
N GLN A 206 -14.66 8.85 -4.95
CA GLN A 206 -15.15 9.64 -3.81
C GLN A 206 -14.04 10.03 -2.81
N TYR A 207 -12.91 9.35 -2.82
CA TYR A 207 -11.85 9.52 -1.81
C TYR A 207 -10.53 10.01 -2.38
N THR A 208 -10.31 9.85 -3.69
CA THR A 208 -9.04 10.12 -4.35
C THR A 208 -9.04 11.48 -5.05
N ASN A 209 -7.89 12.16 -5.05
CA ASN A 209 -7.69 13.39 -5.81
C ASN A 209 -7.08 13.14 -7.19
N LYS A 210 -6.53 11.95 -7.43
CA LYS A 210 -6.03 11.49 -8.73
C LYS A 210 -6.46 10.06 -8.99
N ILE A 211 -6.84 9.75 -10.25
CA ILE A 211 -7.15 8.39 -10.67
C ILE A 211 -6.37 8.07 -11.94
N PHE A 212 -5.63 6.95 -11.90
CA PHE A 212 -5.01 6.37 -13.07
C PHE A 212 -5.79 5.13 -13.51
N VAL A 213 -6.13 5.07 -14.80
CA VAL A 213 -6.79 3.93 -15.43
C VAL A 213 -5.75 3.11 -16.14
N VAL A 214 -5.70 1.81 -15.82
CA VAL A 214 -4.82 0.82 -16.48
C VAL A 214 -5.66 0.02 -17.46
N GLU A 215 -5.44 0.25 -18.75
CA GLU A 215 -6.18 -0.39 -19.83
C GLU A 215 -5.30 -0.50 -21.08
N ASN A 216 -5.46 -1.60 -21.86
CA ASN A 216 -4.74 -1.81 -23.11
C ASN A 216 -3.20 -1.60 -22.98
N ASN A 217 -2.61 -2.13 -21.91
CA ASN A 217 -1.19 -2.03 -21.57
C ASN A 217 -0.69 -0.59 -21.32
N LYS A 218 -1.59 0.39 -21.17
CA LYS A 218 -1.29 1.81 -20.91
C LYS A 218 -1.87 2.27 -19.59
N VAL A 219 -1.36 3.40 -19.12
CA VAL A 219 -1.88 4.10 -17.94
C VAL A 219 -2.26 5.51 -18.37
N SER A 220 -3.48 5.91 -18.12
CA SER A 220 -3.96 7.26 -18.37
C SER A 220 -4.43 7.93 -17.09
N LEU A 221 -4.13 9.21 -16.94
CA LEU A 221 -4.64 10.03 -15.84
C LEU A 221 -6.07 10.46 -16.18
N LEU A 222 -7.01 10.10 -15.34
CA LEU A 222 -8.36 10.62 -15.36
C LEU A 222 -8.42 11.83 -14.43
N LYS A 223 -8.76 13.04 -14.94
CA LYS A 223 -9.03 14.19 -14.06
C LYS A 223 -10.32 13.92 -13.30
N ASN A 224 -10.26 13.90 -11.96
CA ASN A 224 -11.47 14.08 -11.17
C ASN A 224 -11.89 15.55 -11.34
N GLU A 225 -12.97 15.81 -12.06
CA GLU A 225 -13.71 17.05 -11.93
C GLU A 225 -14.46 16.96 -10.59
N VAL A 226 -13.89 17.57 -9.55
CA VAL A 226 -14.55 17.80 -8.25
C VAL A 226 -15.17 19.19 -8.31
#